data_255d18e536ec7a82032f7f9bb1d03c15
#
_entry.id   255d18e536ec7a82032f7f9bb1d03c15
#
_cell.length_a   1.000
_cell.length_b   1.000
_cell.length_c   1.000
_cell.angle_alpha   90.00
_cell.angle_beta   90.00
_cell.angle_gamma   90.00
#
_symmetry.space_group_name_H-M   'P 1'
#
loop_
_entity.id
_entity.type
_entity.pdbx_description
1 polymer ?
#
loop_
_entity_poly.entity_id
_entity_poly.type
_entity_poly.pdbx_seq_one_letter_code
_entity_poly.pdbx_strand_id
1 'polypeptide(L)'
;LHIEFPAETDPLKAHDVIDNIENDFIKRDGLQVTIHYDPIVTTDAAVGVLRTRLMEKARQLDPCLSIHDLRIVPGDTHTNVLFDLEFPAGYTGNKDEMLAAMCQFVHEQDPKYSCVVKVEQSYASAAHEK
;
A
#
# COMPACT_ATOMS: atom_id res chain seq x y z
N LEU A 1 -8.60 1.74 -12.33
CA LEU A 1 -8.80 0.72 -11.30
C LEU A 1 -7.62 -0.23 -11.26
N HIS A 2 -7.16 -0.59 -10.06
CA HIS A 2 -6.06 -1.53 -9.85
C HIS A 2 -6.56 -2.74 -9.08
N ILE A 3 -6.06 -3.92 -9.44
CA ILE A 3 -6.30 -5.15 -8.68
C ILE A 3 -4.95 -5.78 -8.34
N GLU A 4 -4.76 -6.07 -7.08
CA GLU A 4 -3.56 -6.73 -6.58
C GLU A 4 -3.77 -8.25 -6.55
N PHE A 5 -2.77 -8.98 -7.04
CA PHE A 5 -2.73 -10.44 -6.95
C PHE A 5 -1.41 -10.86 -6.31
N PRO A 6 -1.37 -11.97 -5.57
CA PRO A 6 -0.10 -12.55 -5.16
C PRO A 6 0.82 -12.73 -6.36
N ALA A 7 2.10 -12.40 -6.20
CA ALA A 7 3.07 -12.44 -7.31
C ALA A 7 3.20 -13.84 -7.94
N GLU A 8 2.93 -14.89 -7.16
CA GLU A 8 2.94 -16.29 -7.65
C GLU A 8 1.68 -16.69 -8.42
N THR A 9 0.68 -15.82 -8.53
CA THR A 9 -0.54 -16.12 -9.28
C THR A 9 -0.22 -16.30 -10.77
N ASP A 10 -0.79 -17.34 -11.37
CA ASP A 10 -0.65 -17.57 -12.80
C ASP A 10 -1.19 -16.36 -13.60
N PRO A 11 -0.37 -15.74 -14.45
CA PRO A 11 -0.78 -14.56 -15.22
C PRO A 11 -2.04 -14.78 -16.06
N LEU A 12 -2.24 -15.98 -16.61
CA LEU A 12 -3.42 -16.29 -17.41
C LEU A 12 -4.69 -16.32 -16.57
N LYS A 13 -4.58 -16.83 -15.33
CA LYS A 13 -5.71 -16.81 -14.39
C LYS A 13 -6.04 -15.39 -13.93
N ALA A 14 -5.04 -14.61 -13.62
CA ALA A 14 -5.24 -13.21 -13.23
C ALA A 14 -5.89 -12.42 -14.36
N HIS A 15 -5.43 -12.61 -15.59
CA HIS A 15 -6.00 -11.99 -16.78
C HIS A 15 -7.49 -12.37 -16.95
N ASP A 16 -7.82 -13.64 -16.77
CA ASP A 16 -9.19 -14.11 -16.90
C ASP A 16 -10.12 -13.47 -15.87
N VAL A 17 -9.68 -13.36 -14.62
CA VAL A 17 -10.44 -12.67 -13.56
C VAL A 17 -10.68 -11.20 -13.93
N ILE A 18 -9.64 -10.50 -14.37
CA ILE A 18 -9.73 -9.10 -14.77
C ILE A 18 -10.69 -8.92 -15.94
N ASP A 19 -10.56 -9.76 -16.95
CA ASP A 19 -11.39 -9.71 -18.15
C ASP A 19 -12.88 -9.90 -17.79
N ASN A 20 -13.17 -10.85 -16.92
CA ASN A 20 -14.53 -11.08 -16.43
C ASN A 20 -15.09 -9.88 -15.68
N ILE A 21 -14.28 -9.23 -14.85
CA ILE A 21 -14.71 -8.03 -14.10
C ILE A 21 -14.99 -6.88 -15.07
N GLU A 22 -14.09 -6.63 -16.03
CA GLU A 22 -14.29 -5.59 -17.04
C GLU A 22 -15.58 -5.82 -17.85
N ASN A 23 -15.83 -7.07 -18.26
CA ASN A 23 -17.04 -7.44 -18.99
C ASN A 23 -18.30 -7.28 -18.16
N ASP A 24 -18.24 -7.58 -16.88
CA ASP A 24 -19.38 -7.39 -15.97
C ASP A 24 -19.77 -5.91 -15.83
N PHE A 25 -18.81 -5.01 -15.77
CA PHE A 25 -19.10 -3.57 -15.75
C PHE A 25 -19.79 -3.11 -17.03
N ILE A 26 -19.35 -3.61 -18.20
CA ILE A 26 -19.98 -3.28 -19.47
C ILE A 26 -21.42 -3.79 -19.50
N LYS A 27 -21.64 -5.03 -19.09
CA LYS A 27 -22.97 -5.67 -19.17
C LYS A 27 -23.98 -5.09 -18.20
N ARG A 28 -23.54 -4.81 -16.95
CA ARG A 28 -24.46 -4.33 -15.91
C ARG A 28 -24.67 -2.82 -15.95
N ASP A 29 -23.59 -2.06 -16.16
CA ASP A 29 -23.61 -0.61 -15.98
C ASP A 29 -23.30 0.16 -17.26
N GLY A 30 -22.96 -0.53 -18.36
CA GLY A 30 -22.56 0.10 -19.60
C GLY A 30 -21.26 0.89 -19.48
N LEU A 31 -20.44 0.58 -18.46
CA LEU A 31 -19.19 1.27 -18.20
C LEU A 31 -18.00 0.50 -18.76
N GLN A 32 -17.16 1.21 -19.52
CA GLN A 32 -15.88 0.68 -19.95
C GLN A 32 -14.84 0.99 -18.89
N VAL A 33 -14.31 -0.05 -18.25
CA VAL A 33 -13.31 0.04 -17.18
C VAL A 33 -12.04 -0.62 -17.63
N THR A 34 -10.91 0.02 -17.37
CA THR A 34 -9.58 -0.56 -17.53
C THR A 34 -9.01 -0.92 -16.16
N ILE A 35 -8.61 -2.16 -15.99
CA ILE A 35 -8.06 -2.66 -14.73
C ILE A 35 -6.57 -2.95 -14.90
N HIS A 36 -5.77 -2.36 -14.01
CA HIS A 36 -4.33 -2.61 -13.94
C HIS A 36 -4.05 -3.77 -12.97
N TYR A 37 -3.22 -4.68 -13.43
CA TYR A 37 -2.78 -5.83 -12.66
C TYR A 37 -1.51 -5.49 -11.88
N ASP A 38 -1.55 -5.66 -10.56
CA ASP A 38 -0.41 -5.43 -9.68
C ASP A 38 -0.02 -6.74 -8.98
N PRO A 39 1.09 -7.39 -9.40
CA PRO A 39 1.59 -8.56 -8.69
C PRO A 39 2.28 -8.12 -7.40
N ILE A 40 1.80 -8.59 -6.24
CA ILE A 40 2.31 -8.15 -4.94
C ILE A 40 3.02 -9.27 -4.19
N VAL A 41 3.99 -8.88 -3.37
CA VAL A 41 4.67 -9.76 -2.41
C VAL A 41 4.41 -9.23 -1.00
N THR A 42 3.87 -10.08 -0.12
CA THR A 42 3.50 -9.71 1.25
C THR A 42 4.21 -10.53 2.33
N THR A 43 4.76 -11.68 1.97
CA THR A 43 5.25 -12.69 2.94
C THR A 43 6.74 -13.00 2.81
N ASP A 44 7.44 -12.37 1.90
CA ASP A 44 8.88 -12.52 1.72
C ASP A 44 9.62 -12.06 3.00
N ALA A 45 10.77 -12.67 3.31
CA ALA A 45 11.61 -12.28 4.44
C ALA A 45 12.07 -10.83 4.34
N ALA A 46 12.38 -10.34 3.13
CA ALA A 46 12.74 -8.94 2.89
C ALA A 46 11.59 -7.99 3.24
N VAL A 47 10.36 -8.38 2.94
CA VAL A 47 9.16 -7.61 3.31
C VAL A 47 9.01 -7.55 4.82
N GLY A 48 9.27 -8.66 5.52
CA GLY A 48 9.22 -8.71 6.99
C GLY A 48 10.23 -7.76 7.64
N VAL A 49 11.46 -7.73 7.14
CA VAL A 49 12.50 -6.81 7.62
C VAL A 49 12.09 -5.35 7.36
N LEU A 50 11.62 -5.08 6.16
CA LEU A 50 11.17 -3.73 5.78
C LEU A 50 10.01 -3.27 6.65
N ARG A 51 9.05 -4.17 6.91
CA ARG A 51 7.90 -3.88 7.79
C ARG A 51 8.36 -3.42 9.17
N THR A 52 9.27 -4.16 9.78
CA THR A 52 9.80 -3.82 11.10
C THR A 52 10.46 -2.44 11.09
N ARG A 53 11.28 -2.15 10.10
CA ARG A 53 11.96 -0.86 9.96
C ARG A 53 11.00 0.29 9.76
N LEU A 54 9.97 0.10 8.93
CA LEU A 54 8.96 1.12 8.69
C LEU A 54 8.11 1.38 9.93
N MET A 55 7.75 0.34 10.67
CA MET A 55 7.02 0.48 11.93
C MET A 55 7.83 1.26 12.96
N GLU A 56 9.12 0.96 13.10
CA GLU A 56 10.02 1.69 14.00
C GLU A 56 10.16 3.14 13.59
N LYS A 57 10.32 3.41 12.29
CA LYS A 57 10.44 4.78 11.79
C LYS A 57 9.17 5.58 12.05
N ALA A 58 8.02 5.00 11.81
CA ALA A 58 6.74 5.66 12.09
C ALA A 58 6.62 6.06 13.57
N ARG A 59 6.98 5.16 14.47
CA ARG A 59 6.97 5.43 15.92
C ARG A 59 7.96 6.51 16.33
N GLN A 60 9.12 6.57 15.67
CA GLN A 60 10.11 7.61 15.93
C GLN A 60 9.61 8.99 15.50
N LEU A 61 8.87 9.05 14.40
CA LEU A 61 8.29 10.29 13.91
C LEU A 61 7.18 10.78 14.82
N ASP A 62 6.27 9.88 15.21
CA ASP A 62 5.21 10.15 16.16
C ASP A 62 4.68 8.80 16.69
N PRO A 63 4.65 8.59 18.03
CA PRO A 63 4.18 7.33 18.61
C PRO A 63 2.75 6.94 18.27
N CYS A 64 1.93 7.89 17.83
CA CYS A 64 0.53 7.61 17.47
C CYS A 64 0.35 7.12 16.03
N LEU A 65 1.42 7.13 15.22
CA LEU A 65 1.36 6.64 13.85
C LEU A 65 1.49 5.12 13.80
N SER A 66 0.82 4.52 12.84
CA SER A 66 0.98 3.10 12.54
C SER A 66 0.95 2.87 11.03
N ILE A 67 1.54 1.76 10.60
CA ILE A 67 1.48 1.35 9.20
C ILE A 67 0.74 0.04 9.06
N HIS A 68 0.04 -0.12 7.94
CA HIS A 68 -0.74 -1.30 7.61
C HIS A 68 -0.58 -1.66 6.14
N ASP A 69 -0.88 -2.90 5.83
CA ASP A 69 -0.97 -3.41 4.45
C ASP A 69 0.30 -3.18 3.63
N LEU A 70 1.46 -3.39 4.25
CA LEU A 70 2.73 -3.33 3.53
C LEU A 70 2.80 -4.44 2.50
N ARG A 71 3.05 -4.04 1.25
CA ARG A 71 3.27 -4.95 0.14
C ARG A 71 4.22 -4.31 -0.85
N ILE A 72 4.90 -5.12 -1.63
CA ILE A 72 5.79 -4.63 -2.68
C ILE A 72 5.36 -5.18 -4.03
N VAL A 73 5.53 -4.35 -5.06
CA VAL A 73 5.38 -4.75 -6.45
C VAL A 73 6.79 -4.74 -7.04
N PRO A 74 7.42 -5.92 -7.17
CA PRO A 74 8.80 -6.00 -7.66
C PRO A 74 8.88 -5.68 -9.15
N GLY A 75 9.99 -5.08 -9.56
CA GLY A 75 10.28 -4.79 -10.96
C GLY A 75 11.77 -4.74 -11.19
N ASP A 76 12.19 -4.89 -12.46
CA ASP A 76 13.61 -4.92 -12.81
C ASP A 76 14.28 -3.55 -12.64
N THR A 77 13.56 -2.48 -12.94
CA THR A 77 14.10 -1.12 -12.88
C THR A 77 13.78 -0.42 -11.56
N HIS A 78 12.65 -0.73 -10.97
CA HIS A 78 12.22 -0.19 -9.69
C HIS A 78 11.24 -1.14 -9.01
N THR A 79 11.14 -1.01 -7.71
CA THR A 79 10.19 -1.78 -6.89
C THR A 79 9.29 -0.81 -6.15
N ASN A 80 7.99 -0.95 -6.32
CA ASN A 80 7.04 -0.12 -5.58
C ASN A 80 6.81 -0.70 -4.19
N VAL A 81 6.96 0.16 -3.19
CA VAL A 81 6.67 -0.16 -1.79
C VAL A 81 5.39 0.56 -1.43
N LEU A 82 4.35 -0.21 -1.16
CA LEU A 82 3.02 0.33 -0.88
C LEU A 82 2.64 0.02 0.56
N PHE A 83 2.12 1.01 1.25
CA PHE A 83 1.59 0.81 2.60
C PHE A 83 0.60 1.92 2.95
N ASP A 84 -0.19 1.64 3.97
CA ASP A 84 -1.12 2.61 4.54
C ASP A 84 -0.47 3.22 5.78
N LEU A 85 -0.46 4.55 5.85
CA LEU A 85 -0.03 5.28 7.04
C LEU A 85 -1.28 5.77 7.76
N GLU A 86 -1.50 5.24 8.96
CA GLU A 86 -2.68 5.54 9.75
C GLU A 86 -2.40 6.63 10.76
N PHE A 87 -3.24 7.67 10.71
CA PHE A 87 -3.25 8.76 11.68
C PHE A 87 -4.47 8.61 12.59
N PRO A 88 -4.34 8.89 13.89
CA PRO A 88 -5.50 8.89 14.76
C PRO A 88 -6.47 10.02 14.41
N ALA A 89 -7.75 9.81 14.73
CA ALA A 89 -8.74 10.87 14.59
C ALA A 89 -8.32 12.10 15.39
N GLY A 90 -8.44 13.27 14.78
CA GLY A 90 -8.04 14.53 15.43
C GLY A 90 -6.54 14.78 15.46
N TYR A 91 -5.76 14.06 14.64
CA TYR A 91 -4.32 14.30 14.54
C TYR A 91 -4.04 15.76 14.17
N THR A 92 -3.21 16.43 14.95
CA THR A 92 -2.91 17.85 14.79
C THR A 92 -1.55 18.15 14.17
N GLY A 93 -0.71 17.12 13.96
CA GLY A 93 0.58 17.27 13.34
C GLY A 93 0.49 17.49 11.83
N ASN A 94 1.63 17.68 11.20
CA ASN A 94 1.73 17.87 9.76
C ASN A 94 1.81 16.51 9.04
N LYS A 95 0.69 16.10 8.45
CA LYS A 95 0.61 14.82 7.73
C LYS A 95 1.57 14.76 6.54
N ASP A 96 1.71 15.85 5.81
CA ASP A 96 2.59 15.92 4.64
C ASP A 96 4.06 15.72 5.03
N GLU A 97 4.49 16.28 6.14
CA GLU A 97 5.84 16.07 6.67
C GLU A 97 6.07 14.61 7.04
N MET A 98 5.08 13.97 7.67
CA MET A 98 5.16 12.56 8.04
C MET A 98 5.26 11.67 6.79
N LEU A 99 4.44 11.93 5.79
CA LEU A 99 4.49 11.21 4.51
C LEU A 99 5.82 11.36 3.82
N ALA A 100 6.33 12.59 3.74
CA ALA A 100 7.64 12.86 3.12
C ALA A 100 8.77 12.15 3.85
N ALA A 101 8.75 12.15 5.18
CA ALA A 101 9.76 11.47 5.99
C ALA A 101 9.72 9.96 5.80
N MET A 102 8.53 9.36 5.72
CA MET A 102 8.40 7.93 5.45
C MET A 102 8.90 7.56 4.06
N CYS A 103 8.55 8.34 3.05
CA CYS A 103 9.01 8.10 1.68
C CYS A 103 10.53 8.25 1.55
N GLN A 104 11.10 9.25 2.20
CA GLN A 104 12.55 9.42 2.22
C GLN A 104 13.24 8.21 2.87
N PHE A 105 12.69 7.74 3.98
CA PHE A 105 13.22 6.56 4.66
C PHE A 105 13.17 5.31 3.77
N VAL A 106 12.09 5.11 3.02
CA VAL A 106 11.97 4.00 2.06
C VAL A 106 13.06 4.08 1.00
N HIS A 107 13.31 5.26 0.43
CA HIS A 107 14.37 5.46 -0.55
C HIS A 107 15.77 5.18 0.02
N GLU A 108 15.98 5.47 1.28
CA GLU A 108 17.25 5.21 1.96
C GLU A 108 17.54 3.72 2.10
N GLN A 109 16.49 2.88 2.14
CA GLN A 109 16.66 1.43 2.25
C GLN A 109 17.19 0.81 0.95
N ASP A 110 16.72 1.29 -0.18
CA ASP A 110 17.17 0.87 -1.51
C ASP A 110 16.83 1.96 -2.52
N PRO A 111 17.82 2.41 -3.36
CA PRO A 111 17.56 3.43 -4.38
C PRO A 111 16.48 3.05 -5.40
N LYS A 112 16.23 1.75 -5.57
CA LYS A 112 15.19 1.25 -6.49
C LYS A 112 13.79 1.29 -5.90
N TYR A 113 13.66 1.54 -4.61
CA TYR A 113 12.34 1.61 -3.97
C TYR A 113 11.63 2.91 -4.30
N SER A 114 10.43 2.78 -4.83
CA SER A 114 9.48 3.89 -4.99
C SER A 114 8.39 3.74 -3.93
N CYS A 115 8.14 4.80 -3.20
CA CYS A 115 7.20 4.80 -2.10
C CYS A 115 5.81 5.23 -2.55
N VAL A 116 4.81 4.41 -2.26
CA VAL A 116 3.40 4.74 -2.50
C VAL A 116 2.66 4.59 -1.17
N VAL A 117 2.25 5.71 -0.59
CA VAL A 117 1.60 5.74 0.72
C VAL A 117 0.16 6.20 0.59
N LYS A 118 -0.74 5.42 1.16
CA LYS A 118 -2.13 5.82 1.33
C LYS A 118 -2.34 6.29 2.76
N VAL A 119 -2.97 7.45 2.92
CA VAL A 119 -3.31 7.99 4.23
C VAL A 119 -4.64 7.41 4.69
N GLU A 120 -4.66 6.87 5.92
CA GLU A 120 -5.87 6.38 6.55
C GLU A 120 -6.07 7.04 7.91
N GLN A 121 -7.32 7.16 8.32
CA GLN A 121 -7.69 7.67 9.62
C GLN A 121 -8.22 6.55 10.49
N SER A 122 -7.71 6.46 11.74
CA SER A 122 -8.16 5.45 12.67
C SER A 122 -9.47 5.87 13.33
N TYR A 123 -10.55 5.22 12.95
CA TYR A 123 -11.86 5.44 13.57
C TYR A 123 -12.01 4.68 14.89
N ALA A 124 -11.27 3.59 15.04
CA ALA A 124 -11.28 2.80 16.27
C ALA A 124 -10.76 3.59 17.47
N SER A 125 -9.73 4.40 17.28
CA SER A 125 -9.18 5.26 18.33
C SER A 125 -10.20 6.31 18.79
N ALA A 126 -10.95 6.89 17.87
CA ALA A 126 -12.00 7.86 18.20
C ALA A 126 -13.13 7.24 19.02
N ALA A 127 -13.46 5.97 18.77
CA ALA A 127 -14.50 5.25 19.50
C ALA A 127 -14.08 4.93 20.94
N HIS A 128 -12.79 4.73 21.20
CA HIS A 128 -12.27 4.41 22.54
C HIS A 128 -12.13 5.63 23.45
N GLU A 129 -12.08 6.81 22.91
CA GLU A 129 -11.96 8.06 23.67
C GLU A 129 -13.29 8.51 24.26
N LYS A 130 -14.35 7.83 23.93
CA LYS A 130 -15.70 8.11 24.44
C LYS A 130 -16.06 7.19 25.58
#